data_0ae67b0e7a1edc8d1243d966608c1c7b
#
_entry.id   0ae67b0e7a1edc8d1243d966608c1c7b
#
_cell.length_a   1.000
_cell.length_b   1.000
_cell.length_c   1.000
_cell.angle_alpha   90.00
_cell.angle_beta   90.00
_cell.angle_gamma   90.00
#
_symmetry.space_group_name_H-M   'P 1'
#
loop_
_entity.id
_entity.type
_entity.pdbx_description
1 polymer ?
#
loop_
_entity_poly.entity_id
_entity_poly.type
_entity_poly.pdbx_seq_one_letter_code
_entity_poly.pdbx_strand_id
1 'polypeptide(L)'
;MRPDIIRPHIFVYENVKGLFSYQKGIVYNQLQELFQQIGYELSINFVNAVNYGVPQSRERIFIVGYRKGLIYSFPRISQSLKPLTIKDAISDLPIIKNNECSIKYFSKPKTNYQKLMRKNAPENLMDHKSSKHNQKLIDMMSYLPEGGLKEDLPYKLRPKSGYANSYGRLWWNKPSTTITRNFGTPSSARCIHPKTDRALTTREGARLQSFPDHFKFYGSRAKRNLQIGNAVPPLLAKQIGKSISKCLDKM
;
A
#
# COMPACT_ATOMS: atom_id res chain seq x y z
N MET A 1 7.34 -16.45 -12.87
CA MET A 1 7.18 -17.86 -12.43
C MET A 1 6.28 -18.53 -13.47
N ARG A 2 6.64 -19.68 -13.98
CA ARG A 2 5.87 -20.38 -15.02
C ARG A 2 5.02 -21.48 -14.38
N PRO A 3 3.70 -21.32 -14.26
CA PRO A 3 2.81 -22.32 -13.63
C PRO A 3 2.81 -23.67 -14.36
N ASP A 4 3.09 -23.66 -15.67
CA ASP A 4 3.21 -24.83 -16.53
C ASP A 4 4.38 -25.77 -16.14
N ILE A 5 5.46 -25.20 -15.57
CA ILE A 5 6.66 -25.95 -15.14
C ILE A 5 6.49 -26.48 -13.72
N ILE A 6 6.09 -25.60 -12.77
CA ILE A 6 6.03 -25.93 -11.33
C ILE A 6 4.76 -26.71 -11.01
N ARG A 7 3.68 -26.47 -11.74
CA ARG A 7 2.36 -27.09 -11.56
C ARG A 7 1.85 -27.08 -10.12
N PRO A 8 1.82 -25.93 -9.42
CA PRO A 8 1.34 -25.87 -8.04
C PRO A 8 -0.15 -26.23 -7.96
N HIS A 9 -0.63 -26.64 -6.79
CA HIS A 9 -2.06 -26.89 -6.55
C HIS A 9 -2.88 -25.60 -6.67
N ILE A 10 -2.32 -24.50 -6.15
CA ILE A 10 -2.92 -23.16 -6.20
C ILE A 10 -1.83 -22.14 -6.50
N PHE A 11 -2.12 -21.13 -7.31
CA PHE A 11 -1.30 -19.95 -7.49
C PHE A 11 -2.11 -18.67 -7.30
N VAL A 12 -1.42 -17.57 -6.98
CA VAL A 12 -2.00 -16.22 -6.89
C VAL A 12 -1.27 -15.30 -7.85
N TYR A 13 -2.01 -14.67 -8.73
CA TYR A 13 -1.52 -13.62 -9.63
C TYR A 13 -2.16 -12.30 -9.22
N GLU A 14 -1.35 -11.28 -8.90
CA GLU A 14 -1.81 -9.93 -8.53
C GLU A 14 -1.37 -8.92 -9.57
N ASN A 15 -2.28 -8.00 -9.92
CA ASN A 15 -1.95 -6.89 -10.80
C ASN A 15 -2.81 -5.65 -10.51
N VAL A 16 -2.47 -4.55 -11.16
CA VAL A 16 -3.28 -3.32 -11.13
C VAL A 16 -4.60 -3.52 -11.88
N LYS A 17 -5.66 -2.80 -11.46
CA LYS A 17 -6.98 -2.86 -12.10
C LYS A 17 -6.94 -2.58 -13.61
N GLY A 18 -5.96 -1.77 -14.06
CA GLY A 18 -5.76 -1.44 -15.47
C GLY A 18 -5.47 -2.65 -16.37
N LEU A 19 -5.04 -3.79 -15.83
CA LEU A 19 -4.88 -5.03 -16.58
C LEU A 19 -6.18 -5.44 -17.29
N PHE A 20 -7.33 -5.24 -16.63
CA PHE A 20 -8.63 -5.61 -17.16
C PHE A 20 -9.02 -4.85 -18.43
N SER A 21 -8.60 -3.59 -18.56
CA SER A 21 -8.90 -2.74 -19.72
C SER A 21 -7.72 -2.56 -20.68
N TYR A 22 -6.54 -3.05 -20.31
CA TYR A 22 -5.35 -2.92 -21.15
C TYR A 22 -5.56 -3.61 -22.50
N GLN A 23 -5.24 -2.89 -23.59
CA GLN A 23 -5.49 -3.32 -24.96
C GLN A 23 -6.94 -3.84 -25.17
N LYS A 24 -7.94 -3.10 -24.65
CA LYS A 24 -9.37 -3.48 -24.73
C LYS A 24 -9.68 -4.86 -24.11
N GLY A 25 -8.90 -5.29 -23.13
CA GLY A 25 -9.09 -6.57 -22.41
C GLY A 25 -8.42 -7.78 -23.06
N ILE A 26 -7.76 -7.64 -24.22
CA ILE A 26 -7.12 -8.75 -24.92
C ILE A 26 -6.12 -9.48 -24.03
N VAL A 27 -5.22 -8.74 -23.37
CA VAL A 27 -4.19 -9.35 -22.50
C VAL A 27 -4.81 -10.09 -21.32
N TYR A 28 -5.87 -9.57 -20.74
CA TYR A 28 -6.59 -10.22 -19.65
C TYR A 28 -7.24 -11.53 -20.12
N ASN A 29 -7.90 -11.55 -21.25
CA ASN A 29 -8.53 -12.74 -21.82
C ASN A 29 -7.48 -13.81 -22.17
N GLN A 30 -6.37 -13.43 -22.81
CA GLN A 30 -5.26 -14.34 -23.11
C GLN A 30 -4.68 -14.99 -21.83
N LEU A 31 -4.55 -14.23 -20.75
CA LEU A 31 -4.09 -14.78 -19.46
C LEU A 31 -5.08 -15.80 -18.88
N GLN A 32 -6.38 -15.54 -18.98
CA GLN A 32 -7.40 -16.50 -18.54
C GLN A 32 -7.35 -17.79 -19.36
N GLU A 33 -7.35 -17.68 -20.69
CA GLU A 33 -7.26 -18.82 -21.60
C GLU A 33 -6.01 -19.67 -21.32
N LEU A 34 -4.84 -19.00 -21.17
CA LEU A 34 -3.59 -19.70 -20.86
C LEU A 34 -3.68 -20.49 -19.58
N PHE A 35 -4.21 -19.91 -18.49
CA PHE A 35 -4.32 -20.60 -17.21
C PHE A 35 -5.32 -21.77 -17.27
N GLN A 36 -6.41 -21.61 -17.99
CA GLN A 36 -7.40 -22.69 -18.21
C GLN A 36 -6.82 -23.84 -19.03
N GLN A 37 -6.09 -23.53 -20.12
CA GLN A 37 -5.43 -24.55 -20.97
C GLN A 37 -4.43 -25.41 -20.21
N ILE A 38 -3.74 -24.86 -19.23
CA ILE A 38 -2.80 -25.62 -18.37
C ILE A 38 -3.49 -26.28 -17.15
N GLY A 39 -4.83 -26.33 -17.14
CA GLY A 39 -5.63 -27.13 -16.20
C GLY A 39 -5.98 -26.45 -14.89
N TYR A 40 -6.12 -25.12 -14.87
CA TYR A 40 -6.58 -24.39 -13.68
C TYR A 40 -7.99 -23.83 -13.86
N GLU A 41 -8.79 -23.95 -12.82
CA GLU A 41 -9.98 -23.13 -12.61
C GLU A 41 -9.56 -21.77 -11.98
N LEU A 42 -10.31 -20.71 -12.28
CA LEU A 42 -9.93 -19.36 -11.90
C LEU A 42 -10.98 -18.69 -11.01
N SER A 43 -10.52 -18.11 -9.91
CA SER A 43 -11.29 -17.15 -9.11
C SER A 43 -10.72 -15.75 -9.32
N ILE A 44 -11.49 -14.85 -9.92
CA ILE A 44 -11.07 -13.50 -10.29
C ILE A 44 -11.77 -12.51 -9.37
N ASN A 45 -10.98 -11.66 -8.70
CA ASN A 45 -11.49 -10.78 -7.66
C ASN A 45 -10.90 -9.37 -7.78
N PHE A 46 -11.77 -8.37 -7.80
CA PHE A 46 -11.41 -6.96 -7.65
C PHE A 46 -11.44 -6.59 -6.18
N VAL A 47 -10.32 -6.16 -5.64
CA VAL A 47 -10.10 -6.01 -4.21
C VAL A 47 -9.63 -4.60 -3.90
N ASN A 48 -10.25 -3.96 -2.90
CA ASN A 48 -9.67 -2.77 -2.29
C ASN A 48 -9.09 -3.13 -0.92
N ALA A 49 -7.80 -2.88 -0.70
CA ALA A 49 -7.09 -3.23 0.53
C ALA A 49 -7.72 -2.61 1.79
N VAL A 50 -8.38 -1.47 1.66
CA VAL A 50 -9.07 -0.80 2.79
C VAL A 50 -10.09 -1.72 3.47
N ASN A 51 -10.72 -2.60 2.72
CA ASN A 51 -11.70 -3.56 3.23
C ASN A 51 -11.06 -4.71 4.04
N TYR A 52 -9.73 -4.81 4.05
CA TYR A 52 -8.94 -5.86 4.70
C TYR A 52 -8.13 -5.35 5.90
N GLY A 53 -8.59 -4.22 6.48
CA GLY A 53 -7.94 -3.62 7.64
C GLY A 53 -6.61 -2.92 7.31
N VAL A 54 -6.40 -2.57 6.04
CA VAL A 54 -5.25 -1.77 5.59
C VAL A 54 -5.67 -0.29 5.56
N PRO A 55 -4.96 0.65 6.18
CA PRO A 55 -5.31 2.08 6.19
C PRO A 55 -4.99 2.77 4.85
N GLN A 56 -5.36 2.11 3.74
CA GLN A 56 -5.04 2.53 2.38
C GLN A 56 -6.10 2.08 1.39
N SER A 57 -6.58 3.02 0.56
CA SER A 57 -7.35 2.70 -0.63
C SER A 57 -6.40 2.25 -1.75
N ARG A 58 -6.37 0.93 -1.99
CA ARG A 58 -5.55 0.27 -3.01
C ARG A 58 -6.36 -0.79 -3.73
N GLU A 59 -6.76 -0.47 -4.95
CA GLU A 59 -7.50 -1.39 -5.80
C GLU A 59 -6.55 -2.27 -6.61
N ARG A 60 -6.79 -3.58 -6.57
CA ARG A 60 -6.02 -4.60 -7.31
C ARG A 60 -6.94 -5.69 -7.83
N ILE A 61 -6.51 -6.33 -8.90
CA ILE A 61 -7.09 -7.58 -9.38
C ILE A 61 -6.26 -8.76 -8.85
N PHE A 62 -6.96 -9.75 -8.32
CA PHE A 62 -6.37 -11.03 -7.93
C PHE A 62 -6.99 -12.14 -8.77
N ILE A 63 -6.16 -12.90 -9.45
CA ILE A 63 -6.53 -14.13 -10.13
C ILE A 63 -5.92 -15.28 -9.33
N VAL A 64 -6.77 -16.09 -8.71
CA VAL A 64 -6.35 -17.30 -8.01
C VAL A 64 -6.69 -18.49 -8.89
N GLY A 65 -5.65 -19.15 -9.39
CA GLY A 65 -5.81 -20.39 -10.15
C GLY A 65 -5.67 -21.58 -9.20
N TYR A 66 -6.57 -22.56 -9.31
CA TYR A 66 -6.57 -23.77 -8.52
C TYR A 66 -6.89 -24.99 -9.37
N ARG A 67 -6.35 -26.14 -9.03
CA ARG A 67 -6.52 -27.39 -9.78
C ARG A 67 -7.97 -27.86 -9.72
N LYS A 68 -8.42 -28.48 -10.81
CA LYS A 68 -9.73 -29.13 -10.88
C LYS A 68 -9.92 -30.11 -9.72
N GLY A 69 -11.08 -30.05 -9.08
CA GLY A 69 -11.39 -30.84 -7.86
C GLY A 69 -11.13 -30.11 -6.56
N LEU A 70 -10.42 -28.96 -6.57
CA LEU A 70 -10.33 -28.10 -5.41
C LEU A 70 -11.50 -27.11 -5.36
N ILE A 71 -11.96 -26.78 -4.16
CA ILE A 71 -13.01 -25.77 -3.94
C ILE A 71 -12.37 -24.57 -3.27
N TYR A 72 -12.05 -23.54 -4.06
CA TYR A 72 -11.50 -22.30 -3.56
C TYR A 72 -12.56 -21.20 -3.44
N SER A 73 -12.55 -20.48 -2.31
CA SER A 73 -13.36 -19.28 -2.12
C SER A 73 -12.47 -18.13 -1.67
N PHE A 74 -12.53 -17.03 -2.43
CA PHE A 74 -11.80 -15.81 -2.06
C PHE A 74 -12.33 -15.24 -0.73
N PRO A 75 -11.44 -14.72 0.17
CA PRO A 75 -11.88 -14.26 1.48
C PRO A 75 -12.86 -13.10 1.36
N ARG A 76 -14.07 -13.30 1.82
CA ARG A 76 -15.08 -12.24 1.96
C ARG A 76 -14.84 -11.49 3.26
N ILE A 77 -15.04 -10.17 3.24
CA ILE A 77 -14.94 -9.35 4.42
C ILE A 77 -16.33 -8.91 4.84
N SER A 78 -16.52 -8.86 6.15
CA SER A 78 -17.66 -8.18 6.74
C SER A 78 -17.58 -6.68 6.39
N GLN A 79 -18.58 -6.18 5.67
CA GLN A 79 -18.70 -4.77 5.26
C GLN A 79 -18.89 -3.81 6.45
N SER A 80 -18.95 -4.32 7.68
CA SER A 80 -19.22 -3.55 8.90
C SER A 80 -18.00 -2.86 9.52
N LEU A 81 -16.80 -3.06 8.98
CA LEU A 81 -15.59 -2.46 9.55
C LEU A 81 -15.41 -1.03 9.03
N LYS A 82 -15.43 -0.07 9.94
CA LYS A 82 -15.04 1.31 9.63
C LYS A 82 -13.61 1.33 9.06
N PRO A 83 -13.38 1.98 7.89
CA PRO A 83 -12.06 2.10 7.32
C PRO A 83 -11.06 2.72 8.29
N LEU A 84 -9.87 2.12 8.40
CA LEU A 84 -8.77 2.68 9.18
C LEU A 84 -8.21 3.92 8.47
N THR A 85 -7.90 4.93 9.27
CA THR A 85 -7.38 6.21 8.80
C THR A 85 -5.85 6.27 8.91
N ILE A 86 -5.24 7.29 8.31
CA ILE A 86 -3.82 7.59 8.51
C ILE A 86 -3.54 7.84 10.00
N LYS A 87 -4.43 8.56 10.70
CA LYS A 87 -4.35 8.77 12.15
C LYS A 87 -4.26 7.45 12.91
N ASP A 88 -5.12 6.49 12.59
CA ASP A 88 -5.13 5.19 13.24
C ASP A 88 -3.82 4.42 13.03
N ALA A 89 -3.14 4.66 11.91
CA ALA A 89 -1.92 3.95 11.54
C ALA A 89 -0.64 4.55 12.11
N ILE A 90 -0.51 5.89 12.17
CA ILE A 90 0.78 6.54 12.42
C ILE A 90 0.78 7.57 13.55
N SER A 91 -0.32 7.76 14.30
CA SER A 91 -0.37 8.80 15.35
C SER A 91 0.49 8.50 16.59
N ASP A 92 1.07 7.31 16.71
CA ASP A 92 2.04 6.95 17.74
C ASP A 92 3.50 7.15 17.28
N LEU A 93 3.71 7.49 16.01
CA LEU A 93 5.02 7.87 15.48
C LEU A 93 5.32 9.35 15.78
N PRO A 94 6.60 9.72 15.99
CA PRO A 94 6.97 11.12 16.19
C PRO A 94 6.65 11.97 14.95
N ILE A 95 6.18 13.18 15.20
CA ILE A 95 6.08 14.20 14.15
C ILE A 95 7.47 14.81 13.97
N ILE A 96 8.11 14.51 12.86
CA ILE A 96 9.43 15.07 12.48
C ILE A 96 9.30 16.08 11.36
N LYS A 97 10.22 17.04 11.32
CA LYS A 97 10.31 18.07 10.27
C LYS A 97 11.09 17.57 9.06
N ASN A 98 11.26 18.46 8.08
CA ASN A 98 12.09 18.21 6.90
C ASN A 98 13.54 17.89 7.31
N ASN A 99 14.13 16.85 6.72
CA ASN A 99 15.49 16.37 6.98
C ASN A 99 15.77 15.89 8.42
N GLU A 100 14.75 15.64 9.21
CA GLU A 100 14.87 15.08 10.56
C GLU A 100 14.71 13.56 10.59
N CYS A 101 15.16 12.94 11.67
CA CYS A 101 14.94 11.53 11.97
C CYS A 101 14.58 11.34 13.42
N SER A 102 13.88 10.26 13.74
CA SER A 102 13.67 9.80 15.10
C SER A 102 13.85 8.30 15.18
N ILE A 103 14.52 7.86 16.24
CA ILE A 103 14.72 6.44 16.58
C ILE A 103 13.84 6.02 17.76
N LYS A 104 13.06 6.90 18.34
CA LYS A 104 12.14 6.63 19.45
C LYS A 104 10.70 6.80 19.03
N TYR A 105 9.81 5.98 19.56
CA TYR A 105 8.38 6.17 19.41
C TYR A 105 7.90 7.40 20.20
N PHE A 106 6.91 8.11 19.68
CA PHE A 106 6.34 9.27 20.35
C PHE A 106 5.49 8.88 21.57
N SER A 107 4.73 7.79 21.45
CA SER A 107 3.83 7.33 22.51
C SER A 107 3.63 5.81 22.47
N LYS A 108 2.99 5.27 23.51
CA LYS A 108 2.45 3.90 23.47
C LYS A 108 1.40 3.79 22.35
N PRO A 109 1.20 2.59 21.78
CA PRO A 109 0.20 2.40 20.72
C PRO A 109 -1.21 2.68 21.25
N LYS A 110 -1.96 3.53 20.55
CA LYS A 110 -3.30 4.02 20.93
C LYS A 110 -4.43 3.22 20.30
N THR A 111 -4.19 2.62 19.14
CA THR A 111 -5.18 1.85 18.39
C THR A 111 -4.82 0.37 18.31
N ASN A 112 -5.80 -0.49 18.05
CA ASN A 112 -5.53 -1.91 17.84
C ASN A 112 -4.61 -2.15 16.63
N TYR A 113 -4.71 -1.28 15.60
CA TYR A 113 -3.82 -1.33 14.46
C TYR A 113 -2.36 -1.04 14.85
N GLN A 114 -2.11 0.01 15.63
CA GLN A 114 -0.76 0.33 16.13
C GLN A 114 -0.22 -0.77 17.05
N LYS A 115 -1.06 -1.36 17.92
CA LYS A 115 -0.67 -2.52 18.73
C LYS A 115 -0.23 -3.69 17.85
N LEU A 116 -0.97 -3.97 16.77
CA LEU A 116 -0.64 -5.02 15.81
C LEU A 116 0.68 -4.73 15.08
N MET A 117 0.87 -3.51 14.60
CA MET A 117 2.10 -3.11 13.90
C MET A 117 3.34 -3.16 14.80
N ARG A 118 3.17 -2.86 16.09
CA ARG A 118 4.25 -2.87 17.08
C ARG A 118 4.45 -4.21 17.78
N LYS A 119 3.67 -5.22 17.44
CA LYS A 119 3.90 -6.58 17.98
C LYS A 119 5.30 -7.05 17.56
N ASN A 120 6.14 -7.42 18.54
CA ASN A 120 7.54 -7.80 18.34
C ASN A 120 8.42 -6.71 17.69
N ALA A 121 8.01 -5.44 17.79
CA ALA A 121 8.82 -4.34 17.30
C ALA A 121 10.10 -4.18 18.17
N PRO A 122 11.23 -3.79 17.57
CA PRO A 122 12.40 -3.42 18.33
C PRO A 122 12.11 -2.16 19.16
N GLU A 123 12.87 -1.95 20.22
CA GLU A 123 12.77 -0.75 21.05
C GLU A 123 13.00 0.52 20.22
N ASN A 124 13.98 0.48 19.34
CA ASN A 124 14.29 1.58 18.44
C ASN A 124 13.42 1.56 17.19
N LEU A 125 12.79 2.70 16.91
CA LEU A 125 12.03 2.94 15.68
C LEU A 125 12.95 2.95 14.47
N MET A 126 12.68 2.12 13.47
CA MET A 126 13.47 2.01 12.24
C MET A 126 12.81 2.78 11.10
N ASP A 127 13.63 3.27 10.15
CA ASP A 127 13.19 3.86 8.89
C ASP A 127 12.35 5.13 9.01
N HIS A 128 12.38 5.80 10.16
CA HIS A 128 11.63 7.04 10.39
C HIS A 128 12.54 8.26 10.24
N LYS A 129 12.99 8.47 8.99
CA LYS A 129 13.79 9.63 8.56
C LYS A 129 13.09 10.32 7.40
N SER A 130 12.89 11.63 7.47
CA SER A 130 12.29 12.42 6.39
C SER A 130 13.28 12.67 5.24
N SER A 131 12.76 12.95 4.04
CA SER A 131 13.58 13.45 2.94
C SER A 131 14.08 14.85 3.25
N LYS A 132 15.21 15.23 2.64
CA LYS A 132 15.62 16.62 2.52
C LYS A 132 14.93 17.23 1.30
N HIS A 133 13.97 18.09 1.52
CA HIS A 133 13.33 18.91 0.49
C HIS A 133 13.98 20.29 0.46
N ASN A 134 14.05 20.92 -0.72
CA ASN A 134 14.51 22.30 -0.84
C ASN A 134 13.45 23.28 -0.32
N GLN A 135 13.85 24.50 0.00
CA GLN A 135 12.96 25.51 0.61
C GLN A 135 11.75 25.81 -0.28
N LYS A 136 11.94 25.95 -1.59
CA LYS A 136 10.82 26.19 -2.53
C LYS A 136 9.73 25.12 -2.45
N LEU A 137 10.11 23.85 -2.28
CA LEU A 137 9.16 22.75 -2.13
C LEU A 137 8.47 22.77 -0.76
N ILE A 138 9.20 23.13 0.30
CA ILE A 138 8.64 23.30 1.65
C ILE A 138 7.61 24.43 1.65
N ASP A 139 7.96 25.58 1.08
CA ASP A 139 7.08 26.75 0.98
C ASP A 139 5.81 26.39 0.19
N MET A 140 5.95 25.66 -0.92
CA MET A 140 4.81 25.16 -1.68
C MET A 140 3.92 24.25 -0.83
N MET A 141 4.52 23.31 -0.08
CA MET A 141 3.77 22.38 0.76
C MET A 141 3.02 23.09 1.88
N SER A 142 3.54 24.18 2.45
CA SER A 142 2.90 24.93 3.53
C SER A 142 1.58 25.59 3.12
N TYR A 143 1.40 25.91 1.83
CA TYR A 143 0.13 26.44 1.30
C TYR A 143 -0.94 25.37 1.08
N LEU A 144 -0.58 24.08 1.04
CA LEU A 144 -1.55 23.03 0.77
C LEU A 144 -2.38 22.72 2.01
N PRO A 145 -3.70 22.85 1.96
CA PRO A 145 -4.57 22.38 3.04
C PRO A 145 -4.54 20.84 3.15
N GLU A 146 -5.06 20.31 4.23
CA GLU A 146 -5.26 18.87 4.38
C GLU A 146 -6.14 18.33 3.23
N GLY A 147 -5.62 17.37 2.48
CA GLY A 147 -6.28 16.83 1.28
C GLY A 147 -6.11 17.67 0.02
N GLY A 148 -5.39 18.79 0.10
CA GLY A 148 -5.17 19.67 -1.05
C GLY A 148 -4.31 19.04 -2.16
N LEU A 149 -4.45 19.59 -3.36
CA LEU A 149 -3.72 19.24 -4.58
C LEU A 149 -2.96 20.46 -5.11
N LYS A 150 -2.14 20.25 -6.13
CA LYS A 150 -1.40 21.34 -6.79
C LYS A 150 -2.30 22.46 -7.34
N GLU A 151 -3.55 22.15 -7.66
CA GLU A 151 -4.56 23.08 -8.14
C GLU A 151 -5.01 24.07 -7.05
N ASP A 152 -4.89 23.68 -5.77
CA ASP A 152 -5.22 24.54 -4.62
C ASP A 152 -4.09 25.53 -4.28
N LEU A 153 -2.95 25.41 -4.94
CA LEU A 153 -1.82 26.33 -4.76
C LEU A 153 -2.05 27.68 -5.47
N PRO A 154 -1.50 28.78 -4.94
CA PRO A 154 -1.36 30.01 -5.69
C PRO A 154 -0.67 29.77 -7.04
N TYR A 155 -1.14 30.40 -8.10
CA TYR A 155 -0.65 30.16 -9.47
C TYR A 155 0.88 30.18 -9.60
N LYS A 156 1.53 31.13 -8.95
CA LYS A 156 3.00 31.29 -8.94
C LYS A 156 3.75 30.09 -8.32
N LEU A 157 3.11 29.32 -7.45
CA LEU A 157 3.69 28.16 -6.76
C LEU A 157 3.31 26.83 -7.42
N ARG A 158 2.41 26.82 -8.40
CA ARG A 158 1.97 25.60 -9.09
C ARG A 158 3.11 24.96 -9.87
N PRO A 159 3.38 23.66 -9.65
CA PRO A 159 4.32 22.92 -10.49
C PRO A 159 3.84 22.89 -11.93
N LYS A 160 4.74 23.11 -12.89
CA LYS A 160 4.43 23.10 -14.33
C LYS A 160 4.15 21.68 -14.86
N SER A 161 4.55 20.64 -14.15
CA SER A 161 4.41 19.25 -14.54
C SER A 161 3.97 18.38 -13.36
N GLY A 162 3.55 17.16 -13.65
CA GLY A 162 3.15 16.15 -12.67
C GLY A 162 1.80 15.53 -13.00
N TYR A 163 1.59 14.32 -12.51
CA TYR A 163 0.31 13.60 -12.63
C TYR A 163 -0.79 14.27 -11.79
N ALA A 164 -2.04 13.92 -12.03
CA ALA A 164 -3.20 14.49 -11.34
C ALA A 164 -3.10 14.45 -9.79
N ASN A 165 -2.50 13.42 -9.23
CA ASN A 165 -2.32 13.26 -7.79
C ASN A 165 -0.92 13.65 -7.26
N SER A 166 -0.07 14.26 -8.10
CA SER A 166 1.24 14.74 -7.67
C SER A 166 1.10 15.93 -6.73
N TYR A 167 2.10 16.09 -5.86
CA TYR A 167 2.17 17.18 -4.89
C TYR A 167 0.95 17.27 -3.96
N GLY A 168 0.15 16.21 -3.83
CA GLY A 168 -1.01 16.21 -2.97
C GLY A 168 -0.68 15.94 -1.50
N ARG A 169 -1.35 16.69 -0.60
CA ARG A 169 -1.34 16.41 0.83
C ARG A 169 -2.38 15.35 1.15
N LEU A 170 -2.05 14.43 2.03
CA LEU A 170 -2.94 13.38 2.52
C LEU A 170 -3.93 13.94 3.56
N TRP A 171 -4.95 13.13 3.92
CA TRP A 171 -5.93 13.43 4.97
C TRP A 171 -5.60 12.68 6.25
N TRP A 172 -5.65 13.35 7.39
CA TRP A 172 -5.40 12.71 8.68
C TRP A 172 -6.47 11.68 9.07
N ASN A 173 -7.73 12.03 8.83
CA ASN A 173 -8.90 11.24 9.24
C ASN A 173 -9.52 10.41 8.09
N LYS A 174 -8.75 10.11 7.03
CA LYS A 174 -9.14 9.20 5.95
C LYS A 174 -8.06 8.15 5.72
N PRO A 175 -8.38 7.02 5.06
CA PRO A 175 -7.37 6.12 4.53
C PRO A 175 -6.43 6.86 3.58
N SER A 176 -5.18 6.41 3.47
CA SER A 176 -4.28 6.94 2.46
C SER A 176 -4.74 6.56 1.05
N THR A 177 -4.32 7.33 0.06
CA THR A 177 -4.31 6.86 -1.34
C THR A 177 -3.29 5.74 -1.50
N THR A 178 -3.27 5.10 -2.66
CA THR A 178 -2.30 4.02 -2.95
C THR A 178 -0.87 4.46 -2.67
N ILE A 179 -0.18 3.75 -1.78
CA ILE A 179 1.25 3.88 -1.54
C ILE A 179 1.98 3.30 -2.75
N THR A 180 2.51 4.17 -3.58
CA THR A 180 3.27 3.81 -4.80
C THR A 180 4.74 3.59 -4.46
N ARG A 181 5.53 3.06 -5.40
CA ARG A 181 6.98 2.91 -5.25
C ARG A 181 7.74 4.23 -4.95
N ASN A 182 7.14 5.36 -5.31
CA ASN A 182 7.75 6.69 -5.16
C ASN A 182 7.03 7.56 -4.10
N PHE A 183 6.37 6.98 -3.12
CA PHE A 183 5.59 7.70 -2.10
C PHE A 183 6.42 8.67 -1.24
N GLY A 184 7.74 8.63 -1.31
CA GLY A 184 8.62 9.62 -0.67
C GLY A 184 8.96 10.83 -1.55
N THR A 185 8.38 10.93 -2.77
CA THR A 185 8.68 11.99 -3.75
C THR A 185 7.38 12.71 -4.15
N PRO A 186 7.16 13.95 -3.68
CA PRO A 186 5.92 14.69 -3.92
C PRO A 186 5.54 14.85 -5.40
N SER A 187 6.52 15.01 -6.30
CA SER A 187 6.27 15.13 -7.74
C SER A 187 5.71 13.86 -8.39
N SER A 188 5.78 12.73 -7.72
CA SER A 188 5.37 11.43 -8.28
C SER A 188 4.08 10.87 -7.69
N ALA A 189 3.61 11.40 -6.55
CA ALA A 189 2.45 10.85 -5.84
C ALA A 189 1.82 11.85 -4.87
N ARG A 190 0.60 11.56 -4.42
CA ARG A 190 0.01 12.17 -3.24
C ARG A 190 0.66 11.56 -2.00
N CYS A 191 1.69 12.20 -1.48
CA CYS A 191 2.49 11.64 -0.39
C CYS A 191 2.95 12.67 0.64
N ILE A 192 2.44 13.91 0.57
CA ILE A 192 2.73 14.93 1.58
C ILE A 192 2.00 14.54 2.87
N HIS A 193 2.74 14.54 3.99
CA HIS A 193 2.21 14.18 5.30
C HIS A 193 1.07 15.12 5.70
N PRO A 194 -0.02 14.61 6.33
CA PRO A 194 -1.20 15.44 6.64
C PRO A 194 -0.91 16.65 7.54
N LYS A 195 0.06 16.53 8.45
CA LYS A 195 0.32 17.54 9.50
C LYS A 195 1.68 18.24 9.40
N THR A 196 2.50 17.91 8.39
CA THR A 196 3.84 18.52 8.23
C THR A 196 4.18 18.71 6.76
N ASP A 197 5.07 19.68 6.47
CA ASP A 197 5.45 20.07 5.12
C ASP A 197 6.62 19.23 4.60
N ARG A 198 6.35 17.91 4.47
CA ARG A 198 7.29 16.91 3.96
C ARG A 198 6.56 15.70 3.37
N ALA A 199 7.24 14.94 2.57
CA ALA A 199 6.75 13.62 2.16
C ALA A 199 6.75 12.63 3.33
N LEU A 200 5.99 11.55 3.19
CA LEU A 200 6.00 10.42 4.12
C LEU A 200 7.41 9.83 4.27
N THR A 201 7.73 9.38 5.46
CA THR A 201 8.92 8.56 5.72
C THR A 201 8.70 7.12 5.23
N THR A 202 9.78 6.36 5.12
CA THR A 202 9.71 4.93 4.79
C THR A 202 8.85 4.16 5.80
N ARG A 203 8.99 4.45 7.10
CA ARG A 203 8.19 3.82 8.17
C ARG A 203 6.70 4.18 8.10
N GLU A 204 6.37 5.43 7.83
CA GLU A 204 4.98 5.84 7.65
C GLU A 204 4.35 5.12 6.45
N GLY A 205 5.04 5.08 5.30
CA GLY A 205 4.57 4.32 4.14
C GLY A 205 4.43 2.82 4.42
N ALA A 206 5.38 2.22 5.16
CA ALA A 206 5.32 0.82 5.57
C ALA A 206 4.09 0.54 6.45
N ARG A 207 3.80 1.42 7.42
CA ARG A 207 2.60 1.33 8.27
C ARG A 207 1.32 1.44 7.46
N LEU A 208 1.25 2.38 6.51
CA LEU A 208 0.10 2.53 5.62
C LEU A 208 -0.09 1.35 4.67
N GLN A 209 0.97 0.61 4.38
CA GLN A 209 0.95 -0.65 3.61
C GLN A 209 0.75 -1.90 4.50
N SER A 210 0.56 -1.72 5.81
CA SER A 210 0.40 -2.76 6.84
C SER A 210 1.63 -3.64 7.11
N PHE A 211 2.83 -3.17 6.84
CA PHE A 211 4.03 -3.83 7.31
C PHE A 211 4.24 -3.60 8.81
N PRO A 212 4.48 -4.66 9.61
CA PRO A 212 4.79 -4.50 11.02
C PRO A 212 6.17 -3.86 11.25
N ASP A 213 6.37 -3.22 12.39
CA ASP A 213 7.58 -2.44 12.65
C ASP A 213 8.86 -3.26 12.78
N HIS A 214 8.74 -4.54 13.10
CA HIS A 214 9.89 -5.46 13.11
C HIS A 214 10.36 -5.86 11.71
N PHE A 215 9.57 -5.59 10.65
CA PHE A 215 9.96 -5.92 9.30
C PHE A 215 11.08 -5.00 8.83
N LYS A 216 12.19 -5.60 8.40
CA LYS A 216 13.39 -4.88 7.93
C LYS A 216 13.39 -4.78 6.41
N PHE A 217 13.57 -3.56 5.91
CA PHE A 217 13.79 -3.28 4.49
C PHE A 217 15.28 -3.02 4.26
N TYR A 218 15.79 -3.45 3.12
CA TYR A 218 17.22 -3.35 2.81
C TYR A 218 17.50 -2.45 1.61
N GLY A 219 18.70 -1.87 1.59
CA GLY A 219 19.18 -1.01 0.54
C GLY A 219 18.90 0.48 0.78
N SER A 220 19.06 1.28 -0.26
CA SER A 220 18.80 2.73 -0.21
C SER A 220 17.31 3.02 0.11
N ARG A 221 17.03 4.25 0.53
CA ARG A 221 15.63 4.70 0.78
C ARG A 221 14.73 4.43 -0.44
N ALA A 222 15.21 4.73 -1.65
CA ALA A 222 14.45 4.49 -2.87
C ALA A 222 14.15 3.00 -3.06
N LYS A 223 15.11 2.12 -2.81
CA LYS A 223 14.92 0.66 -2.87
C LYS A 223 13.94 0.17 -1.80
N ARG A 224 14.02 0.69 -0.57
CA ARG A 224 13.06 0.35 0.50
C ARG A 224 11.64 0.80 0.17
N ASN A 225 11.49 2.02 -0.34
CA ASN A 225 10.18 2.52 -0.77
C ASN A 225 9.62 1.73 -1.96
N LEU A 226 10.48 1.29 -2.88
CA LEU A 226 10.11 0.40 -3.98
C LEU A 226 9.57 -0.94 -3.48
N GLN A 227 10.23 -1.57 -2.50
CA GLN A 227 9.78 -2.81 -1.88
C GLN A 227 8.38 -2.64 -1.26
N ILE A 228 8.17 -1.56 -0.51
CA ILE A 228 6.89 -1.25 0.13
C ILE A 228 5.80 -1.02 -0.92
N GLY A 229 6.04 -0.15 -1.90
CA GLY A 229 5.04 0.24 -2.88
C GLY A 229 4.60 -0.88 -3.82
N ASN A 230 5.51 -1.82 -4.14
CA ASN A 230 5.22 -2.96 -5.01
C ASN A 230 4.59 -4.16 -4.26
N ALA A 231 4.62 -4.15 -2.94
CA ALA A 231 4.10 -5.29 -2.18
C ALA A 231 2.58 -5.38 -2.19
N VAL A 232 2.08 -6.60 -2.10
CA VAL A 232 0.72 -6.86 -1.60
C VAL A 232 0.72 -6.53 -0.10
N PRO A 233 -0.24 -5.73 0.41
CA PRO A 233 -0.30 -5.41 1.83
C PRO A 233 -0.35 -6.68 2.70
N PRO A 234 0.53 -6.83 3.71
CA PRO A 234 0.63 -8.04 4.53
C PRO A 234 -0.69 -8.50 5.16
N LEU A 235 -1.56 -7.58 5.59
CA LEU A 235 -2.87 -7.96 6.15
C LEU A 235 -3.79 -8.55 5.08
N LEU A 236 -3.79 -8.02 3.86
CA LEU A 236 -4.54 -8.60 2.74
C LEU A 236 -3.96 -9.96 2.34
N ALA A 237 -2.62 -10.05 2.19
CA ALA A 237 -1.94 -11.31 1.87
C ALA A 237 -2.24 -12.40 2.90
N LYS A 238 -2.29 -12.06 4.20
CA LYS A 238 -2.66 -12.98 5.28
C LYS A 238 -4.06 -13.56 5.11
N GLN A 239 -5.05 -12.75 4.68
CA GLN A 239 -6.42 -13.24 4.47
C GLN A 239 -6.49 -14.19 3.27
N ILE A 240 -5.80 -13.85 2.17
CA ILE A 240 -5.70 -14.71 0.99
C ILE A 240 -5.00 -16.03 1.36
N GLY A 241 -3.88 -15.97 2.09
CA GLY A 241 -3.16 -17.17 2.55
C GLY A 241 -4.02 -18.07 3.41
N LYS A 242 -4.83 -17.53 4.33
CA LYS A 242 -5.78 -18.29 5.14
C LYS A 242 -6.85 -18.98 4.29
N SER A 243 -7.35 -18.35 3.23
CA SER A 243 -8.34 -18.98 2.36
C SER A 243 -7.73 -20.09 1.52
N ILE A 244 -6.47 -19.94 1.13
CA ILE A 244 -5.70 -21.00 0.44
C ILE A 244 -5.47 -22.20 1.37
N SER A 245 -5.00 -21.97 2.60
CA SER A 245 -4.82 -23.03 3.59
C SER A 245 -6.10 -23.84 3.80
N LYS A 246 -7.24 -23.15 4.03
CA LYS A 246 -8.56 -23.81 4.17
C LYS A 246 -8.98 -24.62 2.94
N CYS A 247 -8.54 -24.25 1.75
CA CYS A 247 -8.82 -24.99 0.53
C CYS A 247 -7.97 -26.28 0.48
N LEU A 248 -6.68 -26.16 0.83
CA LEU A 248 -5.75 -27.30 0.84
C LEU A 248 -6.00 -28.29 1.98
N ASP A 249 -6.48 -27.82 3.15
CA ASP A 249 -6.81 -28.68 4.30
C ASP A 249 -7.99 -29.63 4.02
N LYS A 250 -8.68 -29.46 2.88
CA LYS A 250 -9.79 -30.32 2.44
C LYS A 250 -9.38 -31.34 1.38
N MET A 251 -8.09 -31.42 1.06
CA MET A 251 -7.51 -32.46 0.20
C MET A 251 -7.28 -33.74 0.98
#